data_298a9fe4dae030d9d2b63cbdedc7acfb
#
_entry.id   298a9fe4dae030d9d2b63cbdedc7acfb
#
_cell.length_a   1.000
_cell.length_b   1.000
_cell.length_c   1.000
_cell.angle_alpha   90.00
_cell.angle_beta   90.00
_cell.angle_gamma   90.00
#
_symmetry.space_group_name_H-M   'P 1'
#
loop_
_entity.id
_entity.type
_entity.pdbx_description
1 polymer ?
#
loop_
_entity_poly.entity_id
_entity_poly.type
_entity_poly.pdbx_seq_one_letter_code
_entity_poly.pdbx_strand_id
1 'polypeptide(L)'
;MMRSRFLLAFPALLALSGCFGGSAPSQLLTLTPSEMRPVSAPRTAGQGEAITVAVPSLPQALRTTRIPVYVNETTIQYLTDAVWVEQPGALFARVLGETIAARTGRVVLDPSQYSHDPGTRITGTLLKFGLDPNQMQVVIVYDAAMARGGPTGGVVTNRFEVHLPVADATPATVAPALNQAANQLAGQVAAWIGG
;
A
#
# COMPACT_ATOMS: atom_id res chain seq x y z
N MET A 1 12.80 -65.01 53.62
CA MET A 1 13.76 -64.10 52.96
C MET A 1 13.13 -63.62 51.63
N MET A 2 12.51 -62.50 51.67
CA MET A 2 11.74 -61.97 50.55
C MET A 2 12.40 -60.62 50.10
N ARG A 3 13.05 -60.62 48.93
CA ARG A 3 13.74 -59.43 48.37
C ARG A 3 12.75 -58.66 47.53
N SER A 4 12.31 -57.57 48.09
CA SER A 4 11.49 -56.55 47.36
C SER A 4 12.37 -55.76 46.37
N ARG A 5 12.02 -55.84 45.05
CA ARG A 5 12.61 -55.02 44.01
C ARG A 5 11.74 -53.81 43.78
N PHE A 6 12.18 -52.62 44.28
CA PHE A 6 11.60 -51.35 43.91
C PHE A 6 12.03 -50.95 42.53
N LEU A 7 11.08 -50.91 41.60
CA LEU A 7 11.23 -50.29 40.27
C LEU A 7 10.98 -48.78 40.41
N LEU A 8 12.04 -47.99 40.30
CA LEU A 8 11.96 -46.55 40.19
C LEU A 8 11.53 -46.19 38.75
N ALA A 9 10.27 -45.82 38.57
CA ALA A 9 9.78 -45.20 37.34
C ALA A 9 10.17 -43.72 37.33
N PHE A 10 11.07 -43.34 36.40
CA PHE A 10 11.49 -41.98 36.15
C PHE A 10 10.52 -41.33 35.14
N PRO A 11 9.73 -40.29 35.49
CA PRO A 11 8.91 -39.62 34.51
C PRO A 11 9.78 -38.66 33.68
N ALA A 12 9.96 -38.99 32.40
CA ALA A 12 10.56 -38.09 31.41
C ALA A 12 9.58 -36.95 31.14
N LEU A 13 9.78 -35.78 31.78
CA LEU A 13 9.14 -34.55 31.40
C LEU A 13 9.75 -34.06 30.07
N LEU A 14 9.01 -34.28 28.98
CA LEU A 14 9.29 -33.60 27.72
C LEU A 14 8.93 -32.12 27.88
N ALA A 15 9.95 -31.28 28.07
CA ALA A 15 9.84 -29.83 27.94
C ALA A 15 9.66 -29.50 26.46
N LEU A 16 8.41 -29.34 25.98
CA LEU A 16 8.11 -28.67 24.75
C LEU A 16 8.36 -27.16 24.96
N SER A 17 9.61 -26.73 24.80
CA SER A 17 9.95 -25.33 24.64
C SER A 17 9.52 -24.88 23.23
N GLY A 18 8.27 -24.45 23.09
CA GLY A 18 7.76 -23.83 21.90
C GLY A 18 8.46 -22.49 21.70
N CYS A 19 9.44 -22.45 20.79
CA CYS A 19 9.97 -21.22 20.24
C CYS A 19 8.93 -20.58 19.32
N PHE A 20 7.96 -19.88 19.89
CA PHE A 20 7.15 -18.87 19.19
C PHE A 20 7.65 -17.48 19.59
N GLY A 21 8.85 -17.13 19.14
CA GLY A 21 9.48 -15.86 19.41
C GLY A 21 9.52 -14.95 18.17
N GLY A 22 8.39 -14.70 17.54
CA GLY A 22 8.24 -13.51 16.70
C GLY A 22 7.55 -12.44 17.53
N SER A 23 8.28 -11.49 18.11
CA SER A 23 7.65 -10.34 18.75
C SER A 23 6.81 -9.60 17.68
N ALA A 24 5.54 -9.32 18.00
CA ALA A 24 4.71 -8.47 17.18
C ALA A 24 5.43 -7.12 16.96
N PRO A 25 5.36 -6.52 15.77
CA PRO A 25 5.98 -5.23 15.52
C PRO A 25 5.43 -4.21 16.51
N SER A 26 6.31 -3.43 17.14
CA SER A 26 5.95 -2.45 18.17
C SER A 26 5.14 -1.27 17.59
N GLN A 27 5.20 -1.07 16.28
CA GLN A 27 4.53 0.01 15.56
C GLN A 27 3.99 -0.49 14.22
N LEU A 28 2.81 0.01 13.86
CA LEU A 28 2.21 -0.18 12.55
C LEU A 28 2.30 1.14 11.77
N LEU A 29 2.72 1.04 10.51
CA LEU A 29 2.87 2.16 9.60
C LEU A 29 1.59 2.36 8.78
N THR A 30 1.32 3.61 8.40
CA THR A 30 0.22 3.96 7.50
C THR A 30 0.65 5.03 6.52
N LEU A 31 -0.13 5.23 5.45
CA LEU A 31 0.01 6.39 4.57
C LEU A 31 -1.06 7.43 4.95
N THR A 32 -0.65 8.68 4.97
CA THR A 32 -1.53 9.82 5.25
C THR A 32 -1.54 10.77 4.05
N PRO A 33 -2.71 11.10 3.50
CA PRO A 33 -2.83 12.12 2.47
C PRO A 33 -2.33 13.47 2.98
N SER A 34 -1.51 14.15 2.17
CA SER A 34 -1.06 15.53 2.47
C SER A 34 -2.13 16.56 2.13
N GLU A 35 -3.02 16.21 1.20
CA GLU A 35 -4.16 17.03 0.79
C GLU A 35 -5.44 16.25 1.08
N MET A 36 -6.26 16.78 1.96
CA MET A 36 -7.57 16.19 2.31
C MET A 36 -8.68 17.16 1.90
N ARG A 37 -9.82 16.59 1.58
CA ARG A 37 -11.02 17.41 1.34
C ARG A 37 -11.39 18.16 2.61
N PRO A 38 -11.76 19.46 2.51
CA PRO A 38 -12.34 20.16 3.64
C PRO A 38 -13.61 19.44 4.13
N VAL A 39 -13.82 19.39 5.43
CA VAL A 39 -15.10 18.98 6.01
C VAL A 39 -16.12 20.07 5.68
N SER A 40 -16.77 19.93 4.55
CA SER A 40 -17.70 20.92 4.00
C SER A 40 -19.03 20.26 3.60
N ALA A 41 -19.96 21.06 3.10
CA ALA A 41 -21.28 20.64 2.65
C ALA A 41 -21.26 19.39 1.73
N PRO A 42 -22.35 18.61 1.69
CA PRO A 42 -22.50 17.46 0.81
C PRO A 42 -22.15 17.84 -0.63
N ARG A 43 -21.40 16.97 -1.31
CA ARG A 43 -21.11 17.09 -2.73
C ARG A 43 -22.03 16.16 -3.50
N THR A 44 -22.59 16.67 -4.58
CA THR A 44 -23.35 15.88 -5.53
C THR A 44 -22.59 15.80 -6.84
N ALA A 45 -22.68 14.65 -7.50
CA ALA A 45 -22.19 14.48 -8.87
C ALA A 45 -23.38 14.05 -9.74
N GLY A 46 -23.50 14.64 -10.90
CA GLY A 46 -24.41 14.16 -11.94
C GLY A 46 -23.92 12.83 -12.52
N GLN A 47 -24.75 12.24 -13.36
CA GLN A 47 -24.39 11.00 -14.06
C GLN A 47 -23.14 11.25 -14.93
N GLY A 48 -22.13 10.40 -14.79
CA GLY A 48 -20.88 10.51 -15.52
C GLY A 48 -19.85 11.50 -14.96
N GLU A 49 -20.15 12.22 -13.87
CA GLU A 49 -19.25 13.25 -13.31
C GLU A 49 -18.34 12.72 -12.19
N ALA A 50 -18.73 11.64 -11.54
CA ALA A 50 -17.92 11.06 -10.47
C ALA A 50 -16.68 10.33 -11.02
N ILE A 51 -15.69 10.16 -10.14
CA ILE A 51 -14.50 9.35 -10.39
C ILE A 51 -14.55 8.14 -9.46
N THR A 52 -14.26 6.95 -10.00
CA THR A 52 -14.02 5.76 -9.17
C THR A 52 -12.54 5.44 -9.17
N VAL A 53 -11.96 5.27 -7.99
CA VAL A 53 -10.56 4.87 -7.81
C VAL A 53 -10.53 3.46 -7.26
N ALA A 54 -10.07 2.51 -8.07
CA ALA A 54 -9.93 1.13 -7.66
C ALA A 54 -8.61 0.90 -6.90
N VAL A 55 -8.63 -0.04 -5.96
CA VAL A 55 -7.39 -0.53 -5.36
C VAL A 55 -6.53 -1.16 -6.47
N PRO A 56 -5.28 -0.72 -6.65
CA PRO A 56 -4.43 -1.23 -7.72
C PRO A 56 -4.10 -2.71 -7.53
N SER A 57 -3.92 -3.40 -8.65
CA SER A 57 -3.33 -4.72 -8.67
C SER A 57 -1.91 -4.68 -8.14
N LEU A 58 -1.48 -5.76 -7.49
CA LEU A 58 -0.17 -5.87 -6.85
C LEU A 58 0.59 -7.09 -7.36
N PRO A 59 1.89 -6.99 -7.68
CA PRO A 59 2.77 -8.14 -7.80
C PRO A 59 2.90 -8.86 -6.44
N GLN A 60 3.30 -10.13 -6.45
CA GLN A 60 3.34 -10.95 -5.25
C GLN A 60 4.18 -10.35 -4.11
N ALA A 61 5.26 -9.66 -4.45
CA ALA A 61 6.12 -9.01 -3.46
C ALA A 61 5.43 -7.88 -2.67
N LEU A 62 4.36 -7.31 -3.21
CA LEU A 62 3.56 -6.26 -2.56
C LEU A 62 2.25 -6.78 -1.94
N ARG A 63 1.91 -8.07 -2.11
CA ARG A 63 0.74 -8.69 -1.48
C ARG A 63 0.97 -9.06 -0.01
N THR A 64 1.69 -8.21 0.67
CA THR A 64 2.07 -8.34 2.08
C THR A 64 2.04 -6.96 2.73
N THR A 65 2.06 -6.92 4.04
CA THR A 65 2.20 -5.68 4.81
C THR A 65 3.66 -5.27 5.04
N ARG A 66 4.63 -6.03 4.52
CA ARG A 66 6.06 -5.71 4.66
C ARG A 66 6.53 -4.74 3.58
N ILE A 67 7.58 -3.99 3.85
CA ILE A 67 8.18 -3.04 2.90
C ILE A 67 9.27 -3.75 2.10
N PRO A 68 9.12 -3.92 0.77
CA PRO A 68 10.17 -4.51 -0.07
C PRO A 68 11.43 -3.66 -0.12
N VAL A 69 12.56 -4.36 -0.14
CA VAL A 69 13.90 -3.83 -0.41
C VAL A 69 14.41 -4.48 -1.69
N TYR A 70 14.57 -3.69 -2.74
CA TYR A 70 14.97 -4.14 -4.08
C TYR A 70 16.51 -4.21 -4.16
N VAL A 71 17.08 -5.33 -3.68
CA VAL A 71 18.55 -5.50 -3.56
C VAL A 71 19.23 -5.51 -4.93
N ASN A 72 18.61 -6.18 -5.90
CA ASN A 72 19.01 -6.19 -7.31
C ASN A 72 17.81 -6.59 -8.19
N GLU A 73 18.03 -6.79 -9.49
CA GLU A 73 16.97 -7.09 -10.47
C GLU A 73 16.18 -8.38 -10.17
N THR A 74 16.79 -9.34 -9.46
CA THR A 74 16.21 -10.65 -9.19
C THR A 74 15.98 -10.94 -7.71
N THR A 75 16.44 -10.06 -6.81
CA THR A 75 16.42 -10.30 -5.36
C THR A 75 15.66 -9.21 -4.63
N ILE A 76 14.61 -9.62 -3.93
CA ILE A 76 13.84 -8.77 -3.04
C ILE A 76 13.99 -9.29 -1.61
N GLN A 77 14.32 -8.39 -0.71
CA GLN A 77 14.25 -8.59 0.74
C GLN A 77 13.13 -7.73 1.32
N TYR A 78 12.94 -7.80 2.63
CA TYR A 78 11.98 -6.94 3.31
C TYR A 78 12.66 -6.19 4.43
N LEU A 79 12.27 -4.93 4.61
CA LEU A 79 12.72 -4.11 5.72
C LEU A 79 12.30 -4.76 7.04
N THR A 80 13.24 -4.83 7.97
CA THR A 80 12.99 -5.37 9.32
C THR A 80 12.25 -4.34 10.17
N ASP A 81 11.49 -4.82 11.16
CA ASP A 81 10.81 -4.00 12.16
C ASP A 81 9.84 -2.94 11.62
N ALA A 82 9.38 -3.13 10.37
CA ALA A 82 8.47 -2.23 9.68
C ALA A 82 7.33 -2.99 9.02
N VAL A 83 6.11 -2.69 9.43
CA VAL A 83 4.89 -3.34 8.91
C VAL A 83 3.80 -2.29 8.69
N TRP A 84 3.20 -2.30 7.51
CA TRP A 84 2.01 -1.52 7.21
C TRP A 84 0.78 -2.07 7.95
N VAL A 85 -0.18 -1.21 8.32
CA VAL A 85 -1.47 -1.63 8.90
C VAL A 85 -2.29 -2.50 7.95
N GLU A 86 -2.09 -2.33 6.64
CA GLU A 86 -2.73 -3.08 5.56
C GLU A 86 -1.83 -3.10 4.32
N GLN A 87 -2.20 -3.85 3.28
CA GLN A 87 -1.38 -3.91 2.06
C GLN A 87 -1.21 -2.52 1.42
N PRO A 88 -0.03 -2.22 0.84
CA PRO A 88 0.28 -0.89 0.31
C PRO A 88 -0.67 -0.43 -0.81
N GLY A 89 -1.30 -1.35 -1.54
CA GLY A 89 -2.29 -1.01 -2.56
C GLY A 89 -3.53 -0.32 -2.00
N ALA A 90 -4.06 -0.79 -0.87
CA ALA A 90 -5.21 -0.18 -0.21
C ALA A 90 -4.85 1.19 0.41
N LEU A 91 -3.68 1.27 1.05
CA LEU A 91 -3.14 2.54 1.57
C LEU A 91 -2.96 3.57 0.46
N PHE A 92 -2.36 3.17 -0.66
CA PHE A 92 -2.12 4.04 -1.81
C PHE A 92 -3.43 4.49 -2.48
N ALA A 93 -4.39 3.59 -2.66
CA ALA A 93 -5.70 3.95 -3.24
C ALA A 93 -6.42 5.02 -2.41
N ARG A 94 -6.31 4.98 -1.09
CA ARG A 94 -6.88 5.98 -0.18
C ARG A 94 -6.20 7.34 -0.35
N VAL A 95 -4.86 7.38 -0.38
CA VAL A 95 -4.10 8.61 -0.65
C VAL A 95 -4.48 9.19 -2.01
N LEU A 96 -4.53 8.32 -3.04
CA LEU A 96 -4.88 8.71 -4.40
C LEU A 96 -6.30 9.28 -4.48
N GLY A 97 -7.28 8.62 -3.87
CA GLY A 97 -8.67 9.08 -3.87
C GLY A 97 -8.85 10.43 -3.18
N GLU A 98 -8.25 10.63 -2.01
CA GLU A 98 -8.31 11.91 -1.29
C GLU A 98 -7.62 13.03 -2.07
N THR A 99 -6.43 12.78 -2.65
CA THR A 99 -5.70 13.76 -3.45
C THR A 99 -6.47 14.16 -4.71
N ILE A 100 -7.05 13.18 -5.44
CA ILE A 100 -7.89 13.47 -6.60
C ILE A 100 -9.10 14.32 -6.19
N ALA A 101 -9.79 13.94 -5.14
CA ALA A 101 -10.97 14.67 -4.67
C ALA A 101 -10.63 16.10 -4.21
N ALA A 102 -9.47 16.29 -3.58
CA ALA A 102 -9.01 17.62 -3.13
C ALA A 102 -8.64 18.51 -4.32
N ARG A 103 -7.87 17.98 -5.29
CA ARG A 103 -7.35 18.78 -6.42
C ARG A 103 -8.36 19.04 -7.53
N THR A 104 -9.22 18.04 -7.83
CA THR A 104 -10.16 18.16 -8.93
C THR A 104 -11.51 18.73 -8.50
N GLY A 105 -11.81 18.74 -7.21
CA GLY A 105 -13.14 19.10 -6.68
C GLY A 105 -14.24 18.08 -7.01
N ARG A 106 -13.95 17.01 -7.75
CA ARG A 106 -14.92 15.99 -8.16
C ARG A 106 -15.25 15.03 -7.01
N VAL A 107 -16.42 14.40 -7.10
CA VAL A 107 -16.79 13.31 -6.20
C VAL A 107 -15.98 12.08 -6.55
N VAL A 108 -15.24 11.56 -5.57
CA VAL A 108 -14.50 10.30 -5.71
C VAL A 108 -15.20 9.23 -4.89
N LEU A 109 -15.47 8.09 -5.51
CA LEU A 109 -16.20 6.97 -4.97
C LEU A 109 -15.32 5.74 -4.84
N ASP A 110 -15.56 4.96 -3.81
CA ASP A 110 -15.03 3.59 -3.71
C ASP A 110 -15.87 2.65 -4.59
N PRO A 111 -15.24 1.78 -5.40
CA PRO A 111 -15.96 0.85 -6.27
C PRO A 111 -16.94 -0.07 -5.53
N SER A 112 -16.67 -0.39 -4.26
CA SER A 112 -17.53 -1.27 -3.44
C SER A 112 -18.82 -0.60 -2.96
N GLN A 113 -18.84 0.74 -2.95
CA GLN A 113 -19.95 1.53 -2.41
C GLN A 113 -20.92 2.01 -3.48
N TYR A 114 -20.63 1.81 -4.75
CA TYR A 114 -21.41 2.40 -5.83
C TYR A 114 -21.55 1.48 -7.05
N SER A 115 -22.79 1.23 -7.45
CA SER A 115 -23.16 0.35 -8.56
C SER A 115 -23.49 1.07 -9.88
N HIS A 116 -23.55 2.41 -9.88
CA HIS A 116 -23.83 3.20 -11.09
C HIS A 116 -22.54 3.53 -11.85
N ASP A 117 -22.65 3.86 -13.13
CA ASP A 117 -21.53 4.32 -13.95
C ASP A 117 -21.02 5.68 -13.43
N PRO A 118 -19.81 5.73 -12.85
CA PRO A 118 -19.25 6.97 -12.31
C PRO A 118 -18.77 7.95 -13.40
N GLY A 119 -18.70 7.50 -14.65
CA GLY A 119 -18.16 8.26 -15.78
C GLY A 119 -16.66 8.11 -15.96
N THR A 120 -15.86 8.33 -14.93
CA THR A 120 -14.39 8.13 -14.99
C THR A 120 -13.96 7.06 -14.01
N ARG A 121 -13.25 6.05 -14.49
CA ARG A 121 -12.69 4.98 -13.65
C ARG A 121 -11.19 4.98 -13.73
N ILE A 122 -10.54 5.03 -12.57
CA ILE A 122 -9.09 4.89 -12.42
C ILE A 122 -8.79 3.50 -11.88
N THR A 123 -8.01 2.75 -12.63
CA THR A 123 -7.47 1.43 -12.28
C THR A 123 -5.96 1.44 -12.49
N GLY A 124 -5.28 0.36 -12.14
CA GLY A 124 -3.85 0.25 -12.44
C GLY A 124 -3.16 -0.84 -11.66
N THR A 125 -1.83 -0.85 -11.79
CA THR A 125 -0.94 -1.78 -11.11
C THR A 125 0.14 -1.00 -10.37
N LEU A 126 0.25 -1.21 -9.07
CA LEU A 126 1.35 -0.68 -8.27
C LEU A 126 2.53 -1.66 -8.39
N LEU A 127 3.48 -1.33 -9.28
CA LEU A 127 4.59 -2.23 -9.63
C LEU A 127 5.70 -2.25 -8.60
N LYS A 128 6.05 -1.08 -8.05
CA LYS A 128 7.06 -0.93 -7.00
C LYS A 128 6.52 -0.03 -5.90
N PHE A 129 6.85 -0.37 -4.65
CA PHE A 129 6.56 0.43 -3.47
C PHE A 129 7.50 0.00 -2.35
N GLY A 130 8.70 0.59 -2.28
CA GLY A 130 9.72 0.15 -1.35
C GLY A 130 11.04 0.90 -1.46
N LEU A 131 12.09 0.30 -0.92
CA LEU A 131 13.43 0.85 -0.85
C LEU A 131 14.35 0.26 -1.94
N ASP A 132 15.07 1.11 -2.62
CA ASP A 132 16.26 0.77 -3.41
C ASP A 132 17.52 1.10 -2.59
N PRO A 133 18.19 0.09 -2.01
CA PRO A 133 19.34 0.31 -1.15
C PRO A 133 20.59 0.69 -1.94
N ASN A 134 20.67 0.41 -3.25
CA ASN A 134 21.85 0.72 -4.05
C ASN A 134 21.94 2.22 -4.36
N GLN A 135 20.80 2.86 -4.50
CA GLN A 135 20.70 4.30 -4.74
C GLN A 135 20.29 5.08 -3.49
N MET A 136 20.09 4.39 -2.36
CA MET A 136 19.59 4.97 -1.12
C MET A 136 18.38 5.86 -1.34
N GLN A 137 17.34 5.30 -1.95
CA GLN A 137 16.10 5.99 -2.25
C GLN A 137 14.87 5.08 -2.11
N VAL A 138 13.73 5.67 -1.79
CA VAL A 138 12.46 4.97 -1.97
C VAL A 138 12.02 5.10 -3.42
N VAL A 139 11.34 4.08 -3.93
CA VAL A 139 10.80 4.03 -5.28
C VAL A 139 9.34 3.61 -5.26
N ILE A 140 8.50 4.36 -5.97
CA ILE A 140 7.12 3.99 -6.25
C ILE A 140 6.92 4.04 -7.76
N VAL A 141 6.37 2.96 -8.33
CA VAL A 141 6.01 2.87 -9.76
C VAL A 141 4.57 2.42 -9.87
N TYR A 142 3.76 3.22 -10.54
CA TYR A 142 2.34 2.96 -10.74
C TYR A 142 1.95 3.09 -12.21
N ASP A 143 1.45 2.01 -12.78
CA ASP A 143 0.82 2.01 -14.11
C ASP A 143 -0.67 2.29 -13.93
N ALA A 144 -1.09 3.48 -14.31
CA ALA A 144 -2.47 3.92 -14.24
C ALA A 144 -3.19 3.71 -15.58
N ALA A 145 -4.46 3.37 -15.50
CA ALA A 145 -5.39 3.37 -16.62
C ALA A 145 -6.64 4.17 -16.24
N MET A 146 -6.96 5.15 -17.06
CA MET A 146 -8.16 5.98 -16.95
C MET A 146 -9.14 5.59 -18.04
N ALA A 147 -10.27 5.04 -17.67
CA ALA A 147 -11.39 4.76 -18.56
C ALA A 147 -12.46 5.84 -18.37
N ARG A 148 -12.90 6.44 -19.47
CA ARG A 148 -14.03 7.38 -19.50
C ARG A 148 -15.24 6.69 -20.11
N GLY A 149 -16.40 6.81 -19.44
CA GLY A 149 -17.67 6.29 -19.96
C GLY A 149 -18.25 7.14 -21.09
N GLY A 150 -19.31 6.63 -21.70
CA GLY A 150 -20.04 7.31 -22.78
C GLY A 150 -19.61 6.92 -24.19
N PRO A 151 -20.33 7.42 -25.23
CA PRO A 151 -20.15 7.01 -26.63
C PRO A 151 -18.79 7.33 -27.24
N THR A 152 -18.10 8.34 -26.69
CA THR A 152 -16.75 8.78 -27.07
C THR A 152 -15.70 8.37 -26.05
N GLY A 153 -16.07 7.52 -25.10
CA GLY A 153 -15.20 7.06 -24.04
C GLY A 153 -14.06 6.20 -24.58
N GLY A 154 -12.93 6.27 -23.91
CA GLY A 154 -11.73 5.50 -24.24
C GLY A 154 -10.93 5.19 -23.01
N VAL A 155 -9.87 4.40 -23.18
CA VAL A 155 -8.91 4.11 -22.12
C VAL A 155 -7.58 4.79 -22.47
N VAL A 156 -7.07 5.57 -21.52
CA VAL A 156 -5.74 6.17 -21.60
C VAL A 156 -4.89 5.60 -20.48
N THR A 157 -3.67 5.24 -20.76
CA THR A 157 -2.72 4.72 -19.75
C THR A 157 -1.53 5.64 -19.59
N ASN A 158 -0.98 5.69 -18.39
CA ASN A 158 0.26 6.40 -18.12
C ASN A 158 1.03 5.71 -17.00
N ARG A 159 2.36 5.73 -17.06
CA ARG A 159 3.25 5.28 -16.00
C ARG A 159 3.73 6.47 -15.21
N PHE A 160 3.59 6.38 -13.88
CA PHE A 160 4.08 7.35 -12.93
C PHE A 160 5.18 6.71 -12.08
N GLU A 161 6.24 7.45 -11.87
CA GLU A 161 7.39 6.99 -11.09
C GLU A 161 7.91 8.13 -10.21
N VAL A 162 8.18 7.82 -8.94
CA VAL A 162 8.73 8.77 -7.97
C VAL A 162 9.88 8.11 -7.24
N HIS A 163 11.00 8.82 -7.16
CA HIS A 163 12.19 8.46 -6.40
C HIS A 163 12.47 9.56 -5.39
N LEU A 164 12.64 9.21 -4.12
CA LEU A 164 13.05 10.15 -3.09
C LEU A 164 14.23 9.58 -2.31
N PRO A 165 15.31 10.37 -2.13
CA PRO A 165 16.47 9.92 -1.38
C PRO A 165 16.12 9.69 0.10
N VAL A 166 16.82 8.74 0.72
CA VAL A 166 16.78 8.48 2.16
C VAL A 166 18.18 8.49 2.74
N ALA A 167 18.32 8.92 3.98
CA ALA A 167 19.61 9.00 4.65
C ALA A 167 20.15 7.60 5.04
N ASP A 168 19.26 6.69 5.38
CA ASP A 168 19.56 5.32 5.79
C ASP A 168 18.38 4.38 5.49
N ALA A 169 18.59 3.08 5.67
CA ALA A 169 17.62 2.03 5.44
C ALA A 169 16.81 1.66 6.70
N THR A 170 16.52 2.63 7.58
CA THR A 170 15.72 2.39 8.77
C THR A 170 14.22 2.66 8.54
N PRO A 171 13.32 2.03 9.28
CA PRO A 171 11.89 2.35 9.21
C PRO A 171 11.58 3.83 9.46
N ALA A 172 12.36 4.49 10.32
CA ALA A 172 12.17 5.89 10.68
C ALA A 172 12.42 6.87 9.52
N THR A 173 13.29 6.51 8.58
CA THR A 173 13.56 7.31 7.37
C THR A 173 12.78 6.83 6.16
N VAL A 174 12.64 5.53 5.97
CA VAL A 174 11.99 4.93 4.80
C VAL A 174 10.47 5.17 4.79
N ALA A 175 9.78 5.03 5.93
CA ALA A 175 8.33 5.17 5.96
C ALA A 175 7.84 6.60 5.67
N PRO A 176 8.40 7.67 6.27
CA PRO A 176 8.06 9.04 5.88
C PRO A 176 8.37 9.36 4.42
N ALA A 177 9.50 8.87 3.89
CA ALA A 177 9.85 9.06 2.49
C ALA A 177 8.85 8.35 1.53
N LEU A 178 8.42 7.13 1.85
CA LEU A 178 7.36 6.44 1.10
C LEU A 178 6.03 7.18 1.17
N ASN A 179 5.66 7.73 2.33
CA ASN A 179 4.47 8.57 2.46
C ASN A 179 4.57 9.83 1.58
N GLN A 180 5.70 10.50 1.58
CA GLN A 180 5.93 11.69 0.74
C GLN A 180 5.90 11.32 -0.75
N ALA A 181 6.56 10.23 -1.16
CA ALA A 181 6.57 9.75 -2.54
C ALA A 181 5.16 9.36 -3.02
N ALA A 182 4.36 8.69 -2.17
CA ALA A 182 2.97 8.34 -2.48
C ALA A 182 2.09 9.57 -2.71
N ASN A 183 2.24 10.60 -1.88
CA ASN A 183 1.53 11.88 -2.04
C ASN A 183 1.96 12.63 -3.30
N GLN A 184 3.26 12.66 -3.61
CA GLN A 184 3.78 13.27 -4.82
C GLN A 184 3.23 12.56 -6.07
N LEU A 185 3.25 11.23 -6.10
CA LEU A 185 2.73 10.44 -7.21
C LEU A 185 1.22 10.62 -7.36
N ALA A 186 0.46 10.62 -6.26
CA ALA A 186 -0.98 10.89 -6.26
C ALA A 186 -1.30 12.27 -6.84
N GLY A 187 -0.47 13.27 -6.55
CA GLY A 187 -0.56 14.61 -7.14
C GLY A 187 -0.34 14.63 -8.65
N GLN A 188 0.61 13.84 -9.17
CA GLN A 188 0.85 13.70 -10.60
C GLN A 188 -0.34 13.04 -11.31
N VAL A 189 -0.90 11.98 -10.71
CA VAL A 189 -2.09 11.30 -11.24
C VAL A 189 -3.29 12.24 -11.24
N ALA A 190 -3.51 13.00 -10.17
CA ALA A 190 -4.61 13.96 -10.09
C ALA A 190 -4.51 15.05 -11.17
N ALA A 191 -3.29 15.55 -11.44
CA ALA A 191 -3.04 16.51 -12.52
C ALA A 191 -3.35 15.90 -13.91
N TRP A 192 -2.94 14.67 -14.15
CA TRP A 192 -3.23 13.94 -15.40
C TRP A 192 -4.73 13.70 -15.63
N ILE A 193 -5.52 13.50 -14.59
CA ILE A 193 -6.98 13.32 -14.68
C ILE A 193 -7.67 14.64 -14.98
N GLY A 194 -7.16 15.76 -14.44
CA GLY A 194 -7.74 17.09 -14.59
C GLY A 194 -7.37 17.82 -15.88
N GLY A 195 -6.35 17.37 -16.62
CA GLY A 195 -5.98 17.84 -17.95
C GLY A 195 -6.69 17.04 -19.00
#